data_a30c23806f3f6e319b457f023617b050
#
_entry.id   a30c23806f3f6e319b457f023617b050
#
_cell.length_a   1.000
_cell.length_b   1.000
_cell.length_c   1.000
_cell.angle_alpha   90.00
_cell.angle_beta   90.00
_cell.angle_gamma   90.00
#
_symmetry.space_group_name_H-M   'P 1'
#
loop_
_entity.id
_entity.type
_entity.pdbx_description
1 polymer ?
#
loop_
_entity_poly.entity_id
_entity_poly.type
_entity_poly.pdbx_seq_one_letter_code
_entity_poly.pdbx_strand_id
1 'polypeptide(L)'
;FKVKVSIELHPSVSRDIERTLHYGRRYFKVCPEFFIVKVPLTPEGYLAVRKLTQENIPINFTLGFSARQNYLAARLSNPDFVNVFLGRLNQVVIDHEAGSGDQVGEKVTLSTQSALIEAREKYKDVQSKLIGASIRNGAQVAFLAGLDVLTIPPKAIKEFQESGKATNEVISRLNEEIVPGINNSHPLAKRFPCLWEMPGQFISFVDDLMNENGLDEMQGNELVDFCRKHGMNLFHDFTDTELKQIYDHGKIPCLDNWSESIALDDLMTQSALQSFTKDQNA
;
A
#
# COMPACT_ATOMS: atom_id res chain seq x y z
N PHE A 1 -21.83 -10.18 13.33
CA PHE A 1 -20.47 -9.85 12.84
C PHE A 1 -19.84 -11.12 12.27
N LYS A 2 -19.50 -11.11 10.97
CA LYS A 2 -18.64 -12.17 10.39
C LYS A 2 -17.19 -11.74 10.62
N VAL A 3 -16.51 -12.39 11.57
CA VAL A 3 -15.09 -12.18 11.83
C VAL A 3 -14.31 -12.79 10.66
N LYS A 4 -13.33 -12.04 10.13
CA LYS A 4 -12.37 -12.52 9.14
C LYS A 4 -10.95 -12.41 9.70
N VAL A 5 -10.08 -13.30 9.27
CA VAL A 5 -8.66 -13.33 9.64
C VAL A 5 -7.82 -13.18 8.38
N SER A 6 -6.97 -12.17 8.33
CA SER A 6 -5.97 -12.04 7.26
C SER A 6 -4.78 -12.95 7.54
N ILE A 7 -4.53 -13.91 6.64
CA ILE A 7 -3.38 -14.83 6.70
C ILE A 7 -2.36 -14.38 5.67
N GLU A 8 -1.20 -13.96 6.17
CA GLU A 8 -0.12 -13.48 5.33
C GLU A 8 0.68 -14.63 4.72
N LEU A 9 0.94 -14.52 3.41
CA LEU A 9 1.86 -15.41 2.74
C LEU A 9 3.30 -15.14 3.23
N HIS A 10 4.11 -16.20 3.27
CA HIS A 10 5.51 -16.05 3.64
C HIS A 10 6.22 -15.08 2.68
N PRO A 11 7.02 -14.11 3.16
CA PRO A 11 7.66 -13.10 2.31
C PRO A 11 8.51 -13.69 1.17
N SER A 12 9.09 -14.87 1.35
CA SER A 12 9.90 -15.54 0.33
C SER A 12 9.17 -15.90 -0.96
N VAL A 13 7.83 -15.85 -1.00
CA VAL A 13 7.06 -16.11 -2.21
C VAL A 13 6.65 -14.85 -2.95
N SER A 14 6.93 -13.68 -2.40
CA SER A 14 6.46 -12.38 -2.90
C SER A 14 6.93 -12.03 -4.32
N ARG A 15 8.01 -12.65 -4.80
CA ARG A 15 8.59 -12.47 -6.14
C ARG A 15 8.42 -13.69 -7.02
N ASP A 16 7.41 -14.52 -6.75
CA ASP A 16 7.13 -15.75 -7.49
C ASP A 16 5.60 -15.89 -7.64
N ILE A 17 5.11 -15.67 -8.84
CA ILE A 17 3.68 -15.72 -9.16
C ILE A 17 3.13 -17.11 -8.85
N GLU A 18 3.78 -18.18 -9.32
CA GLU A 18 3.26 -19.53 -9.18
C GLU A 18 3.23 -19.99 -7.71
N ARG A 19 4.25 -19.66 -6.94
CA ARG A 19 4.25 -19.96 -5.51
C ARG A 19 3.22 -19.12 -4.76
N THR A 20 3.04 -17.85 -5.11
CA THR A 20 1.99 -16.98 -4.53
C THR A 20 0.61 -17.56 -4.80
N LEU A 21 0.33 -17.99 -6.04
CA LEU A 21 -0.93 -18.67 -6.41
C LEU A 21 -1.12 -19.96 -5.64
N HIS A 22 -0.07 -20.82 -5.60
CA HIS A 22 -0.12 -22.09 -4.89
C HIS A 22 -0.50 -21.92 -3.41
N TYR A 23 0.23 -21.06 -2.68
CA TYR A 23 -0.01 -20.85 -1.26
C TYR A 23 -1.29 -20.05 -0.99
N GLY A 24 -1.63 -19.09 -1.84
CA GLY A 24 -2.90 -18.36 -1.75
C GLY A 24 -4.10 -19.29 -1.81
N ARG A 25 -4.15 -20.16 -2.81
CA ARG A 25 -5.19 -21.17 -2.95
C ARG A 25 -5.20 -22.17 -1.78
N ARG A 26 -4.00 -22.60 -1.33
CA ARG A 26 -3.86 -23.53 -0.21
C ARG A 26 -4.37 -22.93 1.10
N TYR A 27 -4.00 -21.70 1.43
CA TYR A 27 -4.44 -21.05 2.67
C TYR A 27 -5.94 -20.80 2.66
N PHE A 28 -6.47 -20.32 1.56
CA PHE A 28 -7.92 -20.11 1.44
C PHE A 28 -8.71 -21.42 1.64
N LYS A 29 -8.25 -22.54 1.08
CA LYS A 29 -8.91 -23.86 1.23
C LYS A 29 -8.98 -24.35 2.68
N VAL A 30 -8.11 -23.90 3.57
CA VAL A 30 -8.11 -24.34 4.98
C VAL A 30 -9.37 -23.87 5.69
N CYS A 31 -9.80 -22.61 5.47
CA CYS A 31 -10.99 -22.05 6.09
C CYS A 31 -11.58 -20.90 5.25
N PRO A 32 -12.30 -21.23 4.15
CA PRO A 32 -12.82 -20.21 3.21
C PRO A 32 -13.78 -19.19 3.86
N GLU A 33 -14.47 -19.61 4.92
CA GLU A 33 -15.43 -18.74 5.63
C GLU A 33 -14.75 -17.62 6.41
N PHE A 34 -13.52 -17.85 6.91
CA PHE A 34 -12.84 -16.91 7.81
C PHE A 34 -11.57 -16.28 7.22
N PHE A 35 -10.93 -16.92 6.25
CA PHE A 35 -9.63 -16.49 5.78
C PHE A 35 -9.71 -15.50 4.63
N ILE A 36 -8.88 -14.45 4.73
CA ILE A 36 -8.53 -13.53 3.67
C ILE A 36 -7.02 -13.68 3.46
N VAL A 37 -6.60 -13.98 2.25
CA VAL A 37 -5.17 -14.16 1.95
C VAL A 37 -4.51 -12.79 1.85
N LYS A 38 -3.40 -12.61 2.57
CA LYS A 38 -2.67 -11.34 2.58
C LYS A 38 -1.41 -11.47 1.73
N VAL A 39 -1.29 -10.63 0.71
CA VAL A 39 -0.23 -10.66 -0.32
C VAL A 39 0.45 -9.28 -0.37
N PRO A 40 1.78 -9.16 -0.50
CA PRO A 40 2.47 -7.87 -0.63
C PRO A 40 2.39 -7.29 -2.05
N LEU A 41 2.40 -5.94 -2.15
CA LEU A 41 2.36 -5.19 -3.41
C LEU A 41 3.72 -5.22 -4.14
N THR A 42 4.09 -6.39 -4.67
CA THR A 42 5.21 -6.55 -5.61
C THR A 42 4.68 -6.67 -7.04
N PRO A 43 5.49 -6.45 -8.09
CA PRO A 43 5.05 -6.68 -9.47
C PRO A 43 4.41 -8.05 -9.67
N GLU A 44 5.02 -9.11 -9.15
CA GLU A 44 4.48 -10.47 -9.18
C GLU A 44 3.20 -10.59 -8.34
N GLY A 45 3.14 -9.86 -7.21
CA GLY A 45 1.96 -9.80 -6.34
C GLY A 45 0.75 -9.24 -7.07
N TYR A 46 0.91 -8.17 -7.86
CA TYR A 46 -0.19 -7.59 -8.65
C TYR A 46 -0.79 -8.62 -9.62
N LEU A 47 0.07 -9.35 -10.33
CA LEU A 47 -0.36 -10.34 -11.33
C LEU A 47 -0.94 -11.61 -10.68
N ALA A 48 -0.35 -12.07 -9.58
CA ALA A 48 -0.87 -13.21 -8.82
C ALA A 48 -2.23 -12.86 -8.17
N VAL A 49 -2.37 -11.68 -7.59
CA VAL A 49 -3.63 -11.24 -6.97
C VAL A 49 -4.73 -11.12 -8.03
N ARG A 50 -4.44 -10.59 -9.23
CA ARG A 50 -5.39 -10.59 -10.34
C ARG A 50 -5.98 -11.97 -10.60
N LYS A 51 -5.14 -13.01 -10.67
CA LYS A 51 -5.59 -14.39 -10.89
C LYS A 51 -6.38 -14.94 -9.69
N LEU A 52 -5.93 -14.67 -8.46
CA LEU A 52 -6.62 -15.14 -7.25
C LEU A 52 -8.03 -14.50 -7.09
N THR A 53 -8.16 -13.22 -7.42
CA THR A 53 -9.46 -12.52 -7.34
C THR A 53 -10.42 -13.00 -8.42
N GLN A 54 -9.94 -13.34 -9.62
CA GLN A 54 -10.75 -14.00 -10.66
C GLN A 54 -11.26 -15.38 -10.21
N GLU A 55 -10.55 -16.06 -9.29
CA GLU A 55 -10.97 -17.30 -8.63
C GLU A 55 -11.88 -17.06 -7.41
N ASN A 56 -12.30 -15.83 -7.14
CA ASN A 56 -13.09 -15.41 -5.96
C ASN A 56 -12.40 -15.71 -4.61
N ILE A 57 -11.07 -15.69 -4.57
CA ILE A 57 -10.30 -15.80 -3.33
C ILE A 57 -10.17 -14.37 -2.74
N PRO A 58 -10.69 -14.13 -1.51
CA PRO A 58 -10.63 -12.80 -0.92
C PRO A 58 -9.18 -12.42 -0.55
N ILE A 59 -8.80 -11.21 -0.95
CA ILE A 59 -7.42 -10.72 -0.82
C ILE A 59 -7.36 -9.44 0.02
N ASN A 60 -6.39 -9.42 0.94
CA ASN A 60 -5.86 -8.23 1.58
C ASN A 60 -4.48 -7.92 0.96
N PHE A 61 -4.44 -6.98 0.00
CA PHE A 61 -3.24 -6.64 -0.75
C PHE A 61 -2.46 -5.57 0.01
N THR A 62 -1.33 -5.97 0.61
CA THR A 62 -0.67 -5.23 1.69
C THR A 62 0.63 -4.54 1.28
N LEU A 63 1.15 -3.71 2.18
CA LEU A 63 2.38 -2.93 2.03
C LEU A 63 2.28 -1.82 0.97
N GLY A 64 1.11 -1.20 0.85
CA GLY A 64 0.93 0.02 0.08
C GLY A 64 1.38 1.27 0.83
N PHE A 65 1.98 2.19 0.09
CA PHE A 65 2.52 3.45 0.61
C PHE A 65 2.11 4.67 -0.22
N SER A 66 1.35 4.50 -1.30
CA SER A 66 0.90 5.62 -2.12
C SER A 66 -0.50 5.43 -2.70
N ALA A 67 -1.13 6.54 -3.08
CA ALA A 67 -2.40 6.54 -3.77
C ALA A 67 -2.30 5.81 -5.12
N ARG A 68 -1.22 6.07 -5.88
CA ARG A 68 -0.99 5.47 -7.20
C ARG A 68 -0.79 3.96 -7.15
N GLN A 69 -0.05 3.41 -6.17
CA GLN A 69 0.08 1.96 -5.98
C GLN A 69 -1.29 1.32 -5.71
N ASN A 70 -2.06 1.88 -4.79
CA ASN A 70 -3.36 1.33 -4.42
C ASN A 70 -4.42 1.48 -5.52
N TYR A 71 -4.37 2.57 -6.31
CA TYR A 71 -5.22 2.73 -7.49
C TYR A 71 -4.88 1.67 -8.55
N LEU A 72 -3.59 1.46 -8.84
CA LEU A 72 -3.17 0.38 -9.75
C LEU A 72 -3.65 -0.98 -9.22
N ALA A 73 -3.51 -1.26 -7.93
CA ALA A 73 -3.98 -2.50 -7.32
C ALA A 73 -5.49 -2.71 -7.52
N ALA A 74 -6.28 -1.67 -7.29
CA ALA A 74 -7.74 -1.73 -7.48
C ALA A 74 -8.12 -1.99 -8.94
N ARG A 75 -7.43 -1.34 -9.90
CA ARG A 75 -7.72 -1.47 -11.33
C ARG A 75 -7.23 -2.78 -11.92
N LEU A 76 -5.97 -3.15 -11.64
CA LEU A 76 -5.32 -4.31 -12.24
C LEU A 76 -5.74 -5.63 -11.58
N SER A 77 -5.80 -5.64 -10.26
CA SER A 77 -5.91 -6.87 -9.47
C SER A 77 -7.24 -7.00 -8.74
N ASN A 78 -7.93 -5.88 -8.48
CA ASN A 78 -9.23 -5.77 -7.79
C ASN A 78 -9.34 -6.62 -6.51
N PRO A 79 -8.40 -6.50 -5.54
CA PRO A 79 -8.49 -7.20 -4.27
C PRO A 79 -9.65 -6.66 -3.42
N ASP A 80 -10.13 -7.43 -2.43
CA ASP A 80 -11.14 -6.91 -1.47
C ASP A 80 -10.61 -5.71 -0.69
N PHE A 81 -9.34 -5.77 -0.29
CA PHE A 81 -8.70 -4.70 0.48
C PHE A 81 -7.31 -4.36 -0.05
N VAL A 82 -7.01 -3.06 -0.04
CA VAL A 82 -5.66 -2.50 -0.18
C VAL A 82 -5.30 -1.71 1.08
N ASN A 83 -4.01 -1.42 1.31
CA ASN A 83 -3.60 -0.75 2.55
C ASN A 83 -2.74 0.48 2.29
N VAL A 84 -2.78 1.42 3.24
CA VAL A 84 -1.73 2.44 3.43
C VAL A 84 -1.14 2.30 4.83
N PHE A 85 0.19 2.11 4.91
CA PHE A 85 0.93 2.01 6.17
C PHE A 85 1.36 3.40 6.65
N LEU A 86 0.39 4.20 7.07
CA LEU A 86 0.53 5.63 7.35
C LEU A 86 1.59 5.98 8.39
N GLY A 87 1.70 5.21 9.48
CA GLY A 87 2.67 5.50 10.54
C GLY A 87 4.14 5.34 10.10
N ARG A 88 4.43 4.55 9.07
CA ARG A 88 5.77 4.47 8.49
C ARG A 88 6.07 5.67 7.58
N LEU A 89 5.05 6.24 6.93
CA LEU A 89 5.19 7.45 6.12
C LEU A 89 5.47 8.69 6.98
N ASN A 90 4.84 8.80 8.14
CA ASN A 90 5.19 9.84 9.11
C ASN A 90 6.65 9.67 9.58
N GLN A 91 7.04 8.42 9.87
CA GLN A 91 8.34 8.11 10.42
C GLN A 91 9.49 8.37 9.43
N VAL A 92 9.32 8.08 8.13
CA VAL A 92 10.38 8.34 7.14
C VAL A 92 10.74 9.82 7.05
N VAL A 93 9.78 10.73 7.21
CA VAL A 93 10.04 12.17 7.23
C VAL A 93 10.83 12.58 8.49
N ILE A 94 10.47 12.01 9.64
CA ILE A 94 11.13 12.26 10.92
C ILE A 94 12.58 11.74 10.90
N ASP A 95 12.79 10.50 10.48
CA ASP A 95 14.10 9.84 10.48
C ASP A 95 15.12 10.52 9.55
N HIS A 96 14.64 11.29 8.56
CA HIS A 96 15.47 12.06 7.64
C HIS A 96 15.49 13.55 7.93
N GLU A 97 14.95 13.98 9.08
CA GLU A 97 14.87 15.40 9.47
C GLU A 97 14.20 16.29 8.38
N ALA A 98 13.40 15.66 7.51
CA ALA A 98 12.73 16.31 6.38
C ALA A 98 11.46 17.08 6.78
N GLY A 99 11.14 17.15 8.07
CA GLY A 99 9.98 17.82 8.64
C GLY A 99 9.53 17.20 9.95
N SER A 100 8.37 17.62 10.46
CA SER A 100 7.76 17.02 11.66
C SER A 100 7.17 15.62 11.40
N GLY A 101 6.91 15.27 10.15
CA GLY A 101 6.22 14.04 9.76
C GLY A 101 4.71 14.04 10.05
N ASP A 102 4.18 15.12 10.64
CA ASP A 102 2.77 15.21 10.98
C ASP A 102 1.89 15.11 9.72
N GLN A 103 0.85 14.31 9.79
CA GLN A 103 -0.18 14.17 8.77
C GLN A 103 0.32 13.75 7.37
N VAL A 104 1.55 13.30 7.20
CA VAL A 104 2.06 12.80 5.90
C VAL A 104 1.34 11.52 5.49
N GLY A 105 1.34 10.52 6.36
CA GLY A 105 0.64 9.26 6.12
C GLY A 105 -0.88 9.42 6.07
N GLU A 106 -1.44 10.33 6.88
CA GLU A 106 -2.85 10.66 6.86
C GLU A 106 -3.26 11.29 5.51
N LYS A 107 -2.47 12.21 4.97
CA LYS A 107 -2.68 12.78 3.63
C LYS A 107 -2.69 11.68 2.56
N VAL A 108 -1.67 10.80 2.57
CA VAL A 108 -1.60 9.67 1.63
C VAL A 108 -2.83 8.77 1.75
N THR A 109 -3.26 8.48 2.98
CA THR A 109 -4.40 7.61 3.25
C THR A 109 -5.71 8.22 2.73
N LEU A 110 -5.95 9.50 2.99
CA LEU A 110 -7.14 10.21 2.51
C LEU A 110 -7.13 10.35 0.98
N SER A 111 -5.98 10.70 0.38
CA SER A 111 -5.85 10.74 -1.09
C SER A 111 -6.09 9.38 -1.73
N THR A 112 -5.61 8.30 -1.11
CA THR A 112 -5.88 6.93 -1.56
C THR A 112 -7.37 6.60 -1.49
N GLN A 113 -8.04 6.95 -0.39
CA GLN A 113 -9.48 6.72 -0.24
C GLN A 113 -10.28 7.45 -1.32
N SER A 114 -9.96 8.71 -1.59
CA SER A 114 -10.61 9.48 -2.65
C SER A 114 -10.40 8.84 -4.02
N ALA A 115 -9.17 8.46 -4.35
CA ALA A 115 -8.86 7.78 -5.62
C ALA A 115 -9.62 6.44 -5.80
N LEU A 116 -9.80 5.68 -4.71
CA LEU A 116 -10.57 4.43 -4.75
C LEU A 116 -12.08 4.67 -4.88
N ILE A 117 -12.61 5.73 -4.25
CA ILE A 117 -14.01 6.12 -4.43
C ILE A 117 -14.26 6.47 -5.90
N GLU A 118 -13.44 7.34 -6.49
CA GLU A 118 -13.51 7.72 -7.90
C GLU A 118 -13.39 6.51 -8.82
N ALA A 119 -12.46 5.57 -8.51
CA ALA A 119 -12.33 4.35 -9.29
C ALA A 119 -13.59 3.49 -9.24
N ARG A 120 -14.21 3.31 -8.06
CA ARG A 120 -15.47 2.56 -7.89
C ARG A 120 -16.64 3.22 -8.60
N GLU A 121 -16.68 4.55 -8.66
CA GLU A 121 -17.71 5.29 -9.39
C GLU A 121 -17.56 5.17 -10.91
N LYS A 122 -16.30 5.23 -11.40
CA LYS A 122 -15.98 5.18 -12.83
C LYS A 122 -16.04 3.76 -13.41
N TYR A 123 -15.57 2.75 -12.65
CA TYR A 123 -15.41 1.38 -13.11
C TYR A 123 -16.23 0.42 -12.24
N LYS A 124 -17.31 -0.14 -12.82
CA LYS A 124 -18.30 -0.97 -12.08
C LYS A 124 -17.74 -2.27 -11.52
N ASP A 125 -16.65 -2.77 -12.07
CA ASP A 125 -15.94 -3.99 -11.65
C ASP A 125 -15.01 -3.75 -10.46
N VAL A 126 -14.61 -2.50 -10.20
CA VAL A 126 -13.74 -2.16 -9.06
C VAL A 126 -14.52 -2.17 -7.76
N GLN A 127 -14.08 -3.02 -6.80
CA GLN A 127 -14.73 -3.17 -5.49
C GLN A 127 -13.77 -2.97 -4.31
N SER A 128 -12.49 -2.76 -4.59
CA SER A 128 -11.43 -2.65 -3.58
C SER A 128 -11.74 -1.56 -2.54
N LYS A 129 -11.52 -1.90 -1.25
CA LYS A 129 -11.67 -1.02 -0.10
C LYS A 129 -10.33 -0.70 0.52
N LEU A 130 -10.21 0.48 1.10
CA LEU A 130 -8.97 0.90 1.79
C LEU A 130 -8.97 0.46 3.24
N ILE A 131 -7.84 -0.08 3.69
CA ILE A 131 -7.49 -0.22 5.10
C ILE A 131 -6.43 0.84 5.46
N GLY A 132 -6.77 1.80 6.31
CA GLY A 132 -5.78 2.64 6.99
C GLY A 132 -5.05 1.81 8.03
N ALA A 133 -3.76 1.54 7.81
CA ALA A 133 -2.94 0.64 8.62
C ALA A 133 -1.74 1.35 9.25
N SER A 134 -1.13 0.72 10.27
CA SER A 134 -0.01 1.30 11.02
C SER A 134 -0.40 2.54 11.84
N ILE A 135 -1.63 2.56 12.35
CA ILE A 135 -2.13 3.58 13.28
C ILE A 135 -1.33 3.52 14.58
N ARG A 136 -0.94 4.66 15.12
CA ARG A 136 -0.05 4.78 16.28
C ARG A 136 -0.74 5.28 17.54
N ASN A 137 -1.82 6.06 17.41
CA ASN A 137 -2.50 6.69 18.53
C ASN A 137 -3.99 6.93 18.28
N GLY A 138 -4.72 7.30 19.34
CA GLY A 138 -6.16 7.56 19.27
C GLY A 138 -6.55 8.79 18.44
N ALA A 139 -5.68 9.78 18.33
CA ALA A 139 -5.94 10.96 17.50
C ALA A 139 -6.04 10.60 16.02
N GLN A 140 -5.19 9.70 15.53
CA GLN A 140 -5.24 9.19 14.16
C GLN A 140 -6.55 8.42 13.88
N VAL A 141 -7.09 7.70 14.88
CA VAL A 141 -8.38 7.01 14.74
C VAL A 141 -9.50 8.01 14.43
N ALA A 142 -9.56 9.10 15.20
CA ALA A 142 -10.55 10.17 14.97
C ALA A 142 -10.31 10.91 13.65
N PHE A 143 -9.04 11.18 13.32
CA PHE A 143 -8.65 11.92 12.12
C PHE A 143 -9.04 11.18 10.82
N LEU A 144 -8.97 9.85 10.84
CA LEU A 144 -9.24 9.00 9.68
C LEU A 144 -10.68 8.49 9.62
N ALA A 145 -11.61 9.13 10.32
CA ALA A 145 -13.03 8.82 10.21
C ALA A 145 -13.51 9.01 8.76
N GLY A 146 -14.29 8.05 8.26
CA GLY A 146 -14.79 8.04 6.88
C GLY A 146 -14.00 7.16 5.92
N LEU A 147 -12.90 6.53 6.35
CA LEU A 147 -12.25 5.45 5.59
C LEU A 147 -13.11 4.18 5.57
N ASP A 148 -12.92 3.37 4.54
CA ASP A 148 -13.61 2.07 4.44
C ASP A 148 -13.32 1.17 5.64
N VAL A 149 -12.05 1.05 6.05
CA VAL A 149 -11.59 0.18 7.16
C VAL A 149 -10.36 0.79 7.86
N LEU A 150 -10.22 0.52 9.16
CA LEU A 150 -9.05 0.87 9.96
C LEU A 150 -8.47 -0.37 10.66
N THR A 151 -7.17 -0.55 10.60
CA THR A 151 -6.45 -1.50 11.47
C THR A 151 -5.93 -0.75 12.69
N ILE A 152 -6.59 -0.95 13.83
CA ILE A 152 -6.36 -0.17 15.05
C ILE A 152 -5.76 -1.07 16.11
N PRO A 153 -4.54 -0.80 16.62
CA PRO A 153 -3.98 -1.55 17.73
C PRO A 153 -4.74 -1.23 19.05
N PRO A 154 -4.80 -2.19 20.01
CA PRO A 154 -5.55 -2.01 21.25
C PRO A 154 -5.21 -0.73 22.01
N LYS A 155 -3.94 -0.32 22.01
CA LYS A 155 -3.49 0.93 22.64
C LYS A 155 -4.18 2.15 22.04
N ALA A 156 -4.24 2.25 20.72
CA ALA A 156 -4.87 3.39 20.02
C ALA A 156 -6.40 3.42 20.21
N ILE A 157 -7.06 2.24 20.31
CA ILE A 157 -8.49 2.16 20.68
C ILE A 157 -8.69 2.74 22.09
N LYS A 158 -7.87 2.34 23.04
CA LYS A 158 -7.97 2.82 24.41
C LYS A 158 -7.79 4.34 24.50
N GLU A 159 -6.74 4.87 23.86
CA GLU A 159 -6.50 6.31 23.78
C GLU A 159 -7.68 7.07 23.15
N PHE A 160 -8.26 6.52 22.07
CA PHE A 160 -9.43 7.12 21.43
C PHE A 160 -10.64 7.14 22.37
N GLN A 161 -10.92 6.06 23.07
CA GLN A 161 -12.02 6.00 24.05
C GLN A 161 -11.80 6.97 25.21
N GLU A 162 -10.57 7.06 25.74
CA GLU A 162 -10.21 7.96 26.84
C GLU A 162 -10.22 9.45 26.43
N SER A 163 -10.15 9.74 25.12
CA SER A 163 -10.24 11.12 24.62
C SER A 163 -11.58 11.78 24.88
N GLY A 164 -12.62 10.99 25.15
CA GLY A 164 -13.97 11.49 25.44
C GLY A 164 -14.64 12.22 24.27
N LYS A 165 -14.11 12.12 23.04
CA LYS A 165 -14.71 12.77 21.87
C LYS A 165 -16.15 12.31 21.65
N ALA A 166 -17.06 13.27 21.50
CA ALA A 166 -18.43 12.99 21.15
C ALA A 166 -18.54 12.53 19.68
N THR A 167 -19.55 11.76 19.34
CA THR A 167 -19.75 11.22 17.98
C THR A 167 -19.80 12.32 16.90
N ASN A 168 -20.36 13.47 17.21
CA ASN A 168 -20.44 14.61 16.30
C ASN A 168 -19.11 15.37 16.10
N GLU A 169 -18.08 15.06 16.88
CA GLU A 169 -16.70 15.58 16.73
C GLU A 169 -15.84 14.68 15.86
N VAL A 170 -16.31 13.47 15.56
CA VAL A 170 -15.62 12.50 14.70
C VAL A 170 -16.23 12.59 13.31
N ILE A 171 -15.65 13.47 12.48
CA ILE A 171 -16.12 13.78 11.15
C ILE A 171 -15.16 13.31 10.08
N SER A 172 -15.68 13.02 8.87
CA SER A 172 -14.84 12.66 7.72
C SER A 172 -14.05 13.89 7.23
N ARG A 173 -12.77 13.67 6.92
CA ARG A 173 -11.84 14.66 6.39
C ARG A 173 -11.48 14.43 4.93
N LEU A 174 -12.23 13.60 4.23
CA LEU A 174 -11.94 13.24 2.83
C LEU A 174 -11.88 14.44 1.88
N ASN A 175 -12.63 15.50 2.20
CA ASN A 175 -12.69 16.73 1.40
C ASN A 175 -11.83 17.87 1.97
N GLU A 176 -11.05 17.62 3.02
CA GLU A 176 -10.18 18.63 3.62
C GLU A 176 -8.82 18.63 2.92
N GLU A 177 -8.27 19.82 2.71
CA GLU A 177 -6.89 19.97 2.28
C GLU A 177 -5.96 19.71 3.46
N ILE A 178 -5.21 18.63 3.40
CA ILE A 178 -4.24 18.25 4.43
C ILE A 178 -2.87 18.80 4.06
N VAL A 179 -2.29 19.59 4.96
CA VAL A 179 -0.91 20.11 4.83
C VAL A 179 0.03 19.18 5.58
N PRO A 180 0.86 18.38 4.89
CA PRO A 180 1.78 17.46 5.55
C PRO A 180 2.94 18.22 6.20
N GLY A 181 3.41 17.73 7.34
CA GLY A 181 4.54 18.29 8.08
C GLY A 181 5.89 18.00 7.40
N ILE A 182 6.08 18.51 6.18
CA ILE A 182 7.31 18.40 5.38
C ILE A 182 7.92 19.78 5.26
N ASN A 183 9.23 19.85 5.49
CA ASN A 183 10.01 21.07 5.20
C ASN A 183 10.27 21.16 3.69
N ASN A 184 9.56 22.04 3.00
CA ASN A 184 9.67 22.22 1.55
C ASN A 184 11.07 22.66 1.07
N SER A 185 11.91 23.19 1.96
CA SER A 185 13.30 23.55 1.64
C SER A 185 14.27 22.35 1.78
N HIS A 186 13.81 21.22 2.31
CA HIS A 186 14.65 20.04 2.46
C HIS A 186 14.87 19.35 1.11
N PRO A 187 16.09 18.87 0.78
CA PRO A 187 16.38 18.21 -0.52
C PRO A 187 15.45 17.06 -0.85
N LEU A 188 15.03 16.30 0.16
CA LEU A 188 14.14 15.15 -0.01
C LEU A 188 12.66 15.53 -0.22
N ALA A 189 12.27 16.79 0.01
CA ALA A 189 10.87 17.22 -0.06
C ALA A 189 10.19 16.84 -1.40
N LYS A 190 10.94 16.95 -2.51
CA LYS A 190 10.48 16.62 -3.86
C LYS A 190 10.15 15.14 -4.09
N ARG A 191 10.58 14.24 -3.18
CA ARG A 191 10.30 12.79 -3.29
C ARG A 191 8.93 12.40 -2.74
N PHE A 192 8.32 13.20 -1.86
CA PHE A 192 7.09 12.85 -1.17
C PHE A 192 5.80 13.02 -1.98
N PRO A 193 5.67 14.02 -2.90
CA PRO A 193 4.41 14.24 -3.64
C PRO A 193 3.89 13.02 -4.39
N CYS A 194 4.76 12.14 -4.91
CA CYS A 194 4.38 10.90 -5.59
C CYS A 194 3.53 9.95 -4.72
N LEU A 195 3.52 10.14 -3.39
CA LEU A 195 2.77 9.30 -2.47
C LEU A 195 1.27 9.60 -2.50
N TRP A 196 0.86 10.85 -2.78
CA TRP A 196 -0.54 11.27 -2.79
C TRP A 196 -1.01 11.83 -4.13
N GLU A 197 -0.10 12.22 -5.03
CA GLU A 197 -0.48 12.75 -6.33
C GLU A 197 -0.89 11.66 -7.31
N MET A 198 -1.96 11.96 -8.06
CA MET A 198 -2.52 11.09 -9.10
C MET A 198 -2.62 11.87 -10.42
N PRO A 199 -1.49 12.11 -11.12
CA PRO A 199 -1.52 12.85 -12.37
C PRO A 199 -2.33 12.13 -13.45
N GLY A 200 -3.00 12.87 -14.34
CA GLY A 200 -3.81 12.31 -15.42
C GLY A 200 -3.03 11.33 -16.32
N GLN A 201 -1.74 11.57 -16.52
CA GLN A 201 -0.86 10.64 -17.25
C GLN A 201 -0.78 9.27 -16.59
N PHE A 202 -0.79 9.21 -15.24
CA PHE A 202 -0.79 7.93 -14.52
C PHE A 202 -2.12 7.18 -14.72
N ILE A 203 -3.25 7.88 -14.70
CA ILE A 203 -4.56 7.27 -14.97
C ILE A 203 -4.60 6.69 -16.38
N SER A 204 -4.13 7.44 -17.38
CA SER A 204 -4.04 6.98 -18.78
C SER A 204 -3.13 5.74 -18.90
N PHE A 205 -1.99 5.74 -18.24
CA PHE A 205 -1.10 4.58 -18.19
C PHE A 205 -1.79 3.33 -17.65
N VAL A 206 -2.56 3.47 -16.56
CA VAL A 206 -3.31 2.32 -16.01
C VAL A 206 -4.38 1.84 -16.98
N ASP A 207 -5.07 2.74 -17.67
CA ASP A 207 -6.04 2.38 -18.70
C ASP A 207 -5.35 1.66 -19.89
N ASP A 208 -4.16 2.08 -20.32
CA ASP A 208 -3.34 1.42 -21.36
C ASP A 208 -2.94 0.01 -20.91
N LEU A 209 -2.46 -0.14 -19.66
CA LEU A 209 -2.09 -1.44 -19.09
C LEU A 209 -3.30 -2.40 -19.05
N MET A 210 -4.48 -1.90 -18.68
CA MET A 210 -5.70 -2.73 -18.66
C MET A 210 -6.14 -3.20 -20.04
N ASN A 211 -5.71 -2.53 -21.11
CA ASN A 211 -5.99 -2.90 -22.50
C ASN A 211 -4.83 -3.66 -23.17
N GLU A 212 -3.74 -3.97 -22.42
CA GLU A 212 -2.57 -4.67 -22.98
C GLU A 212 -2.92 -6.11 -23.34
N ASN A 213 -2.53 -6.50 -24.56
CA ASN A 213 -2.69 -7.89 -24.99
C ASN A 213 -1.76 -8.80 -24.20
N GLY A 214 -2.29 -9.92 -23.69
CA GLY A 214 -1.49 -10.87 -22.91
C GLY A 214 -1.29 -10.48 -21.44
N LEU A 215 -2.07 -9.51 -20.92
CA LEU A 215 -2.00 -9.09 -19.52
C LEU A 215 -2.12 -10.25 -18.52
N ASP A 216 -2.94 -11.25 -18.81
CA ASP A 216 -3.15 -12.40 -17.92
C ASP A 216 -1.97 -13.39 -17.92
N GLU A 217 -1.10 -13.35 -18.94
CA GLU A 217 0.13 -14.14 -19.06
C GLU A 217 1.38 -13.38 -18.63
N MET A 218 1.26 -12.08 -18.40
CA MET A 218 2.37 -11.18 -18.05
C MET A 218 3.13 -11.67 -16.82
N GLN A 219 4.46 -11.50 -16.85
CA GLN A 219 5.36 -11.79 -15.73
C GLN A 219 5.74 -10.49 -14.99
N GLY A 220 6.26 -10.60 -13.75
CA GLY A 220 6.60 -9.44 -12.93
C GLY A 220 7.59 -8.48 -13.60
N ASN A 221 8.64 -9.01 -14.23
CA ASN A 221 9.61 -8.21 -14.99
C ASN A 221 8.98 -7.52 -16.21
N GLU A 222 8.01 -8.15 -16.87
CA GLU A 222 7.31 -7.54 -18.01
C GLU A 222 6.42 -6.38 -17.55
N LEU A 223 5.79 -6.47 -16.36
CA LEU A 223 5.06 -5.35 -15.76
C LEU A 223 6.01 -4.19 -15.43
N VAL A 224 7.19 -4.46 -14.87
CA VAL A 224 8.22 -3.44 -14.62
C VAL A 224 8.66 -2.76 -15.91
N ASP A 225 8.91 -3.55 -16.97
CA ASP A 225 9.30 -3.04 -18.28
C ASP A 225 8.18 -2.22 -18.93
N PHE A 226 6.94 -2.64 -18.79
CA PHE A 226 5.77 -1.89 -19.27
C PHE A 226 5.70 -0.51 -18.59
N CYS A 227 5.83 -0.46 -17.25
CA CYS A 227 5.89 0.81 -16.52
C CYS A 227 7.03 1.71 -17.05
N ARG A 228 8.22 1.16 -17.22
CA ARG A 228 9.39 1.90 -17.71
C ARG A 228 9.18 2.46 -19.13
N LYS A 229 8.63 1.67 -20.04
CA LYS A 229 8.34 2.10 -21.43
C LYS A 229 7.34 3.26 -21.48
N HIS A 230 6.42 3.33 -20.55
CA HIS A 230 5.44 4.43 -20.45
C HIS A 230 5.91 5.59 -19.54
N GLY A 231 7.19 5.60 -19.14
CA GLY A 231 7.76 6.65 -18.29
C GLY A 231 7.21 6.67 -16.86
N MET A 232 6.63 5.55 -16.39
CA MET A 232 6.11 5.42 -15.04
C MET A 232 7.17 4.86 -14.11
N ASN A 233 7.57 5.66 -13.14
CA ASN A 233 8.46 5.24 -12.07
C ASN A 233 7.65 4.64 -10.91
N LEU A 234 7.23 3.37 -11.04
CA LEU A 234 6.44 2.65 -10.03
C LEU A 234 7.20 1.52 -9.38
N PHE A 235 8.02 0.82 -10.17
CA PHE A 235 8.74 -0.36 -9.73
C PHE A 235 10.21 -0.27 -10.12
N HIS A 236 11.07 -0.68 -9.20
CA HIS A 236 12.49 -0.87 -9.41
C HIS A 236 12.81 -2.36 -9.40
N ASP A 237 13.67 -2.79 -10.32
CA ASP A 237 14.18 -4.15 -10.33
C ASP A 237 15.32 -4.30 -9.33
N PHE A 238 14.96 -4.52 -8.06
CA PHE A 238 15.91 -4.62 -6.96
C PHE A 238 16.79 -5.86 -7.10
N THR A 239 18.09 -5.64 -7.15
CA THR A 239 19.11 -6.69 -7.10
C THR A 239 19.17 -7.34 -5.71
N ASP A 240 19.74 -8.55 -5.63
CA ASP A 240 19.93 -9.24 -4.34
C ASP A 240 20.80 -8.41 -3.37
N THR A 241 21.77 -7.64 -3.89
CA THR A 241 22.61 -6.74 -3.08
C THR A 241 21.78 -5.60 -2.50
N GLU A 242 20.91 -4.98 -3.29
CA GLU A 242 20.02 -3.91 -2.82
C GLU A 242 19.00 -4.44 -1.82
N LEU A 243 18.43 -5.62 -2.05
CA LEU A 243 17.52 -6.27 -1.10
C LEU A 243 18.21 -6.57 0.22
N LYS A 244 19.47 -7.04 0.18
CA LYS A 244 20.26 -7.24 1.39
C LYS A 244 20.53 -5.92 2.11
N GLN A 245 20.85 -4.86 1.39
CA GLN A 245 21.05 -3.52 1.98
C GLN A 245 19.78 -3.03 2.68
N ILE A 246 18.60 -3.21 2.05
CA ILE A 246 17.30 -2.87 2.67
C ILE A 246 17.08 -3.71 3.94
N TYR A 247 17.32 -5.03 3.88
CA TYR A 247 17.17 -5.93 5.02
C TYR A 247 18.05 -5.52 6.21
N ASP A 248 19.31 -5.20 5.95
CA ASP A 248 20.27 -4.82 6.99
C ASP A 248 19.91 -3.46 7.63
N HIS A 249 19.35 -2.53 6.85
CA HIS A 249 19.00 -1.19 7.33
C HIS A 249 17.75 -1.18 8.22
N GLY A 250 16.69 -1.91 7.86
CA GLY A 250 15.50 -2.06 8.69
C GLY A 250 14.20 -1.50 8.09
N LYS A 251 13.26 -1.11 8.97
CA LYS A 251 11.85 -0.82 8.61
C LYS A 251 11.65 0.45 7.79
N ILE A 252 12.55 1.41 7.93
CA ILE A 252 12.52 2.70 7.21
C ILE A 252 13.80 2.77 6.38
N PRO A 253 13.75 2.98 5.06
CA PRO A 253 14.95 3.05 4.23
C PRO A 253 15.73 4.35 4.52
N CYS A 254 17.06 4.28 4.48
CA CYS A 254 17.90 5.49 4.48
C CYS A 254 17.92 6.08 3.06
N LEU A 255 17.17 7.16 2.83
CA LEU A 255 16.94 7.71 1.50
C LEU A 255 18.22 8.24 0.84
N ASP A 256 19.22 8.64 1.61
CA ASP A 256 20.51 9.12 1.11
C ASP A 256 21.31 8.02 0.37
N ASN A 257 21.01 6.76 0.67
CA ASN A 257 21.65 5.61 0.05
C ASN A 257 21.00 5.20 -1.28
N TRP A 258 19.93 5.87 -1.70
CA TRP A 258 19.10 5.47 -2.83
C TRP A 258 18.96 6.59 -3.85
N SER A 259 19.15 6.24 -5.11
CA SER A 259 18.92 7.16 -6.22
C SER A 259 17.49 7.72 -6.17
N GLU A 260 17.36 9.00 -6.50
CA GLU A 260 16.05 9.65 -6.67
C GLU A 260 15.21 9.04 -7.80
N SER A 261 15.84 8.30 -8.70
CA SER A 261 15.14 7.56 -9.76
C SER A 261 14.36 6.35 -9.23
N ILE A 262 14.66 5.86 -8.00
CA ILE A 262 13.89 4.81 -7.35
C ILE A 262 12.69 5.44 -6.65
N ALA A 263 11.51 5.00 -6.99
CA ALA A 263 10.27 5.51 -6.44
C ALA A 263 10.20 5.29 -4.92
N LEU A 264 9.83 6.33 -4.18
CA LEU A 264 9.79 6.27 -2.72
C LEU A 264 8.78 5.23 -2.21
N ASP A 265 7.64 5.12 -2.84
CA ASP A 265 6.60 4.16 -2.48
C ASP A 265 7.05 2.71 -2.69
N ASP A 266 7.75 2.41 -3.79
CA ASP A 266 8.30 1.08 -4.03
C ASP A 266 9.42 0.73 -3.04
N LEU A 267 10.33 1.67 -2.77
CA LEU A 267 11.38 1.50 -1.76
C LEU A 267 10.79 1.26 -0.36
N MET A 268 9.72 1.96 0.00
CA MET A 268 8.99 1.74 1.25
C MET A 268 8.32 0.36 1.30
N THR A 269 7.73 -0.09 0.18
CA THR A 269 7.16 -1.44 0.06
C THR A 269 8.22 -2.51 0.27
N GLN A 270 9.38 -2.39 -0.39
CA GLN A 270 10.49 -3.34 -0.24
C GLN A 270 11.06 -3.33 1.19
N SER A 271 11.23 -2.16 1.81
CA SER A 271 11.70 -2.07 3.20
C SER A 271 10.72 -2.72 4.18
N ALA A 272 9.42 -2.56 3.94
CA ALA A 272 8.39 -3.21 4.73
C ALA A 272 8.42 -4.74 4.56
N LEU A 273 8.60 -5.22 3.33
CA LEU A 273 8.68 -6.65 3.02
C LEU A 273 9.92 -7.30 3.66
N GLN A 274 11.08 -6.65 3.58
CA GLN A 274 12.30 -7.13 4.24
C GLN A 274 12.17 -7.14 5.77
N SER A 275 11.46 -6.17 6.35
CA SER A 275 11.13 -6.20 7.79
C SER A 275 10.27 -7.41 8.16
N PHE A 276 9.28 -7.77 7.33
CA PHE A 276 8.47 -8.97 7.56
C PHE A 276 9.29 -10.25 7.42
N THR A 277 10.23 -10.30 6.47
CA THR A 277 11.19 -11.40 6.34
C THR A 277 12.01 -11.57 7.62
N LYS A 278 12.46 -10.46 8.21
CA LYS A 278 13.22 -10.47 9.47
C LYS A 278 12.39 -10.98 10.64
N ASP A 279 11.12 -10.52 10.73
CA ASP A 279 10.20 -10.96 11.79
C ASP A 279 9.84 -12.46 11.65
N GLN A 280 9.83 -13.03 10.44
CA GLN A 280 9.59 -14.47 10.20
C GLN A 280 10.80 -15.34 10.55
N ASN A 281 12.01 -14.79 10.45
CA ASN A 281 13.26 -15.52 10.72
C ASN A 281 13.67 -15.45 12.20
N ALA A 282 12.96 -14.68 13.03
CA ALA A 282 13.21 -14.52 14.47
C ALA A 282 12.45 -15.55 15.30
#